data_cf6dea2ec03fc518e2300362ee9de5ef
#
_entry.id   cf6dea2ec03fc518e2300362ee9de5ef
#
_cell.length_a   1.000
_cell.length_b   1.000
_cell.length_c   1.000
_cell.angle_alpha   90.00
_cell.angle_beta   90.00
_cell.angle_gamma   90.00
#
_symmetry.space_group_name_H-M   'P 1'
#
loop_
_entity.id
_entity.type
_entity.pdbx_description
1 polymer ?
#
loop_
_entity_poly.entity_id
_entity_poly.type
_entity_poly.pdbx_seq_one_letter_code
_entity_poly.pdbx_strand_id
1 'polypeptide(L)'
;KFIELKKNQWLNKDDPIMSIVNKESFQVIAFLSENDISKVKEFKNSFFVPNSIEMPRVALEVVSISKSPVDDFSLYPSVTSIFNGPIAAREKPGGGIQSEKSYYKVTLKLSENIIFSDKKVLGLANVGIQPQSYFDKILNLISATLIREISF
;
A
#
# COMPACT_ATOMS: atom_id res chain seq x y z
N LYS A 1 11.31 -6.06 -15.84
CA LYS A 1 10.90 -5.83 -17.25
C LYS A 1 12.18 -5.47 -17.96
N PHE A 2 12.69 -6.37 -18.78
CA PHE A 2 13.74 -6.00 -19.71
C PHE A 2 13.08 -5.04 -20.70
N ILE A 3 13.59 -3.84 -20.81
CA ILE A 3 13.28 -3.00 -21.96
C ILE A 3 13.97 -3.73 -23.12
N GLU A 4 13.21 -4.28 -24.04
CA GLU A 4 13.76 -4.79 -25.29
C GLU A 4 14.30 -3.58 -26.06
N LEU A 5 15.58 -3.31 -25.85
CA LEU A 5 16.30 -2.29 -26.59
C LEU A 5 16.39 -2.77 -28.03
N LYS A 6 15.65 -2.11 -28.92
CA LYS A 6 15.82 -2.35 -30.37
C LYS A 6 17.21 -1.86 -30.77
N LYS A 7 17.90 -2.66 -31.56
CA LYS A 7 19.19 -2.28 -32.15
C LYS A 7 19.04 -0.91 -32.85
N ASN A 8 19.89 0.06 -32.50
CA ASN A 8 19.86 1.46 -32.96
C ASN A 8 18.72 2.34 -32.41
N GLN A 9 18.18 2.04 -31.25
CA GLN A 9 17.26 2.92 -30.54
C GLN A 9 18.05 4.03 -29.81
N TRP A 10 17.66 5.29 -30.03
CA TRP A 10 18.17 6.41 -29.23
C TRP A 10 17.58 6.34 -27.82
N LEU A 11 18.44 6.53 -26.81
CA LEU A 11 18.07 6.61 -25.40
C LEU A 11 18.37 8.01 -24.91
N ASN A 12 17.45 8.58 -24.14
CA ASN A 12 17.72 9.79 -23.41
C ASN A 12 18.59 9.49 -22.18
N LYS A 13 19.27 10.53 -21.66
CA LYS A 13 20.19 10.39 -20.53
C LYS A 13 19.55 9.75 -19.31
N ASP A 14 18.25 9.95 -19.10
CA ASP A 14 17.49 9.51 -17.92
C ASP A 14 16.63 8.24 -18.19
N ASP A 15 16.73 7.64 -19.37
CA ASP A 15 15.98 6.43 -19.68
C ASP A 15 16.55 5.22 -18.89
N PRO A 16 15.72 4.50 -18.13
CA PRO A 16 16.18 3.33 -17.38
C PRO A 16 16.51 2.18 -18.33
N ILE A 17 17.78 1.79 -18.39
CA ILE A 17 18.27 0.70 -19.27
C ILE A 17 18.06 -0.67 -18.61
N MET A 18 18.29 -0.77 -17.29
CA MET A 18 18.26 -2.04 -16.57
C MET A 18 17.83 -1.82 -15.12
N SER A 19 17.12 -2.79 -14.57
CA SER A 19 16.81 -2.85 -13.13
C SER A 19 17.34 -4.16 -12.56
N ILE A 20 18.16 -4.06 -11.53
CA ILE A 20 18.67 -5.19 -10.76
C ILE A 20 17.79 -5.36 -9.52
N VAL A 21 17.24 -6.56 -9.34
CA VAL A 21 16.37 -6.88 -8.21
C VAL A 21 17.06 -7.97 -7.37
N ASN A 22 17.17 -7.72 -6.07
CA ASN A 22 17.56 -8.78 -5.13
C ASN A 22 16.37 -9.70 -4.88
N LYS A 23 16.51 -10.98 -5.21
CA LYS A 23 15.47 -12.00 -5.04
C LYS A 23 15.39 -12.58 -3.62
N GLU A 24 16.37 -12.28 -2.78
CA GLU A 24 16.46 -12.84 -1.43
C GLU A 24 15.69 -12.01 -0.38
N SER A 25 15.26 -10.79 -0.72
CA SER A 25 14.52 -9.93 0.18
C SER A 25 13.33 -9.28 -0.51
N PHE A 26 12.15 -9.84 -0.30
CA PHE A 26 10.91 -9.24 -0.73
C PHE A 26 10.35 -8.35 0.37
N GLN A 27 9.84 -7.19 -0.05
CA GLN A 27 9.09 -6.29 0.81
C GLN A 27 7.69 -6.10 0.24
N VAL A 28 6.70 -6.08 1.11
CA VAL A 28 5.35 -5.70 0.74
C VAL A 28 5.14 -4.23 1.10
N ILE A 29 4.71 -3.45 0.13
CA ILE A 29 4.32 -2.06 0.32
C ILE A 29 2.81 -1.99 0.25
N ALA A 30 2.19 -1.65 1.37
CA ALA A 30 0.74 -1.46 1.47
C ALA A 30 0.41 0.02 1.67
N PHE A 31 -0.80 0.40 1.30
CA PHE A 31 -1.33 1.74 1.46
C PHE A 31 -2.61 1.67 2.28
N LEU A 32 -2.60 2.30 3.44
CA LEU A 32 -3.76 2.39 4.33
C LEU A 32 -4.34 3.81 4.29
N SER A 33 -5.67 3.89 4.30
CA SER A 33 -6.34 5.18 4.46
C SER A 33 -6.08 5.75 5.86
N GLU A 34 -6.23 7.05 6.03
CA GLU A 34 -6.11 7.72 7.33
C GLU A 34 -7.04 7.12 8.39
N ASN A 35 -8.27 6.77 7.99
CA ASN A 35 -9.23 6.12 8.88
C ASN A 35 -8.78 4.72 9.33
N ASP A 36 -8.06 3.99 8.49
CA ASP A 36 -7.64 2.63 8.80
C ASP A 36 -6.35 2.63 9.63
N ILE A 37 -5.43 3.56 9.35
CA ILE A 37 -4.18 3.66 10.10
C ILE A 37 -4.41 3.99 11.57
N SER A 38 -5.44 4.80 11.88
CA SER A 38 -5.82 5.14 13.26
C SER A 38 -6.32 3.92 14.07
N LYS A 39 -6.79 2.88 13.38
CA LYS A 39 -7.30 1.63 13.97
C LYS A 39 -6.22 0.57 14.16
N VAL A 40 -5.04 0.76 13.57
CA VAL A 40 -3.92 -0.16 13.68
C VAL A 40 -3.27 0.04 15.04
N LYS A 41 -3.73 -0.69 16.06
CA LYS A 41 -3.16 -0.64 17.42
C LYS A 41 -2.05 -1.66 17.65
N GLU A 42 -2.12 -2.81 17.01
CA GLU A 42 -1.13 -3.87 17.10
C GLU A 42 -0.96 -4.54 15.73
N PHE A 43 0.29 -4.68 15.32
CA PHE A 43 0.66 -5.28 14.02
C PHE A 43 0.71 -6.81 14.04
N LYS A 44 -0.02 -7.44 14.96
CA LYS A 44 -0.09 -8.89 15.05
C LYS A 44 -1.01 -9.44 13.97
N ASN A 45 -0.63 -10.58 13.40
CA ASN A 45 -1.39 -11.32 12.39
C ASN A 45 -1.60 -10.60 11.04
N SER A 46 -0.60 -9.83 10.62
CA SER A 46 -0.60 -9.28 9.26
C SER A 46 -0.32 -10.37 8.24
N PHE A 47 -0.97 -10.28 7.07
CA PHE A 47 -0.73 -11.24 6.00
C PHE A 47 -1.00 -10.63 4.62
N PHE A 48 -0.36 -11.21 3.62
CA PHE A 48 -0.53 -10.87 2.23
C PHE A 48 -1.22 -12.01 1.48
N VAL A 49 -2.21 -11.65 0.68
CA VAL A 49 -2.88 -12.56 -0.25
C VAL A 49 -2.58 -12.08 -1.66
N PRO A 50 -1.74 -12.82 -2.41
CA PRO A 50 -1.49 -12.51 -3.81
C PRO A 50 -2.77 -12.60 -4.64
N ASN A 51 -2.86 -11.82 -5.73
CA ASN A 51 -3.97 -11.93 -6.69
C ASN A 51 -3.90 -13.24 -7.51
N SER A 52 -2.74 -13.89 -7.54
CA SER A 52 -2.59 -15.19 -8.19
C SER A 52 -3.08 -16.30 -7.28
N ILE A 53 -3.99 -17.15 -7.80
CA ILE A 53 -4.59 -18.30 -7.07
C ILE A 53 -3.52 -19.35 -6.73
N GLU A 54 -2.44 -19.41 -7.49
CA GLU A 54 -1.37 -20.40 -7.32
C GLU A 54 -0.43 -20.06 -6.14
N MET A 55 -0.47 -18.82 -5.65
CA MET A 55 0.41 -18.38 -4.59
C MET A 55 -0.28 -18.46 -3.23
N PRO A 56 0.38 -19.05 -2.21
CA PRO A 56 -0.17 -19.15 -0.88
C PRO A 56 -0.26 -17.78 -0.19
N ARG A 57 -1.12 -17.69 0.80
CA ARG A 57 -1.15 -16.60 1.76
C ARG A 57 0.18 -16.56 2.53
N VAL A 58 0.74 -15.37 2.69
CA VAL A 58 2.04 -15.15 3.32
C VAL A 58 1.90 -14.31 4.59
N ALA A 59 2.49 -14.76 5.68
CA ALA A 59 2.55 -13.98 6.93
C ALA A 59 3.52 -12.80 6.77
N LEU A 60 3.13 -11.66 7.35
CA LEU A 60 3.87 -10.40 7.26
C LEU A 60 4.18 -9.85 8.64
N GLU A 61 5.31 -9.16 8.74
CA GLU A 61 5.67 -8.30 9.86
C GLU A 61 5.79 -6.86 9.42
N VAL A 62 5.20 -5.92 10.18
CA VAL A 62 5.30 -4.50 9.88
C VAL A 62 6.69 -4.00 10.28
N VAL A 63 7.37 -3.39 9.31
CA VAL A 63 8.70 -2.79 9.49
C VAL A 63 8.57 -1.31 9.83
N SER A 64 7.76 -0.59 9.06
CA SER A 64 7.58 0.84 9.26
C SER A 64 6.28 1.36 8.66
N ILE A 65 5.81 2.47 9.21
CA ILE A 65 4.69 3.26 8.70
C ILE A 65 5.21 4.67 8.42
N SER A 66 4.84 5.24 7.27
CA SER A 66 5.17 6.62 6.96
C SER A 66 4.47 7.57 7.94
N LYS A 67 5.17 8.62 8.37
CA LYS A 67 4.61 9.66 9.25
C LYS A 67 3.71 10.64 8.51
N SER A 68 3.88 10.75 7.20
CA SER A 68 3.11 11.62 6.31
C SER A 68 2.40 10.81 5.24
N PRO A 69 1.27 11.29 4.73
CA PRO A 69 0.62 10.67 3.59
C PRO A 69 1.51 10.70 2.34
N VAL A 70 1.21 9.83 1.40
CA VAL A 70 1.90 9.76 0.11
C VAL A 70 1.33 10.83 -0.82
N ASP A 71 2.18 11.75 -1.23
CA ASP A 71 1.79 12.86 -2.10
C ASP A 71 1.79 12.49 -3.59
N ASP A 72 2.60 11.51 -3.98
CA ASP A 72 2.75 11.08 -5.36
C ASP A 72 2.86 9.55 -5.48
N PHE A 73 1.97 8.99 -6.27
CA PHE A 73 1.89 7.55 -6.56
C PHE A 73 2.61 7.15 -7.85
N SER A 74 3.40 8.02 -8.46
CA SER A 74 4.14 7.72 -9.70
C SER A 74 5.09 6.52 -9.56
N LEU A 75 5.61 6.28 -8.36
CA LEU A 75 6.41 5.07 -8.04
C LEU A 75 5.56 3.80 -7.90
N TYR A 76 4.26 3.95 -7.68
CA TYR A 76 3.32 2.86 -7.40
C TYR A 76 2.07 2.92 -8.29
N PRO A 77 2.21 3.11 -9.60
CA PRO A 77 1.06 3.38 -10.47
C PRO A 77 0.03 2.25 -10.45
N SER A 78 0.48 1.00 -10.35
CA SER A 78 -0.40 -0.18 -10.39
C SER A 78 -1.38 -0.32 -9.21
N VAL A 79 -1.25 0.49 -8.15
CA VAL A 79 -2.25 0.51 -7.06
C VAL A 79 -3.32 1.58 -7.28
N THR A 80 -3.16 2.42 -8.28
CA THR A 80 -4.08 3.54 -8.57
C THR A 80 -5.13 3.18 -9.60
N SER A 81 -6.30 3.84 -9.55
CA SER A 81 -7.41 3.64 -10.48
C SER A 81 -7.04 3.93 -11.94
N ILE A 82 -6.05 4.78 -12.20
CA ILE A 82 -5.51 5.05 -13.54
C ILE A 82 -4.97 3.76 -14.19
N PHE A 83 -4.46 2.82 -13.38
CA PHE A 83 -3.94 1.53 -13.81
C PHE A 83 -4.74 0.35 -13.25
N ASN A 84 -6.06 0.53 -13.09
CA ASN A 84 -7.01 -0.47 -12.58
C ASN A 84 -6.74 -0.92 -11.13
N GLY A 85 -6.05 -0.13 -10.34
CA GLY A 85 -5.84 -0.37 -8.91
C GLY A 85 -7.00 0.16 -8.05
N PRO A 86 -7.02 -0.19 -6.75
CA PRO A 86 -8.11 0.16 -5.84
C PRO A 86 -8.08 1.61 -5.32
N ILE A 87 -6.98 2.35 -5.49
CA ILE A 87 -6.82 3.72 -4.98
C ILE A 87 -7.34 4.70 -6.03
N ALA A 88 -8.43 5.40 -5.72
CA ALA A 88 -8.92 6.48 -6.56
C ALA A 88 -7.85 7.59 -6.68
N ALA A 89 -7.45 7.89 -7.91
CA ALA A 89 -6.36 8.82 -8.20
C ALA A 89 -6.59 9.54 -9.53
N ARG A 90 -5.93 10.69 -9.67
CA ARG A 90 -5.92 11.52 -10.87
C ARG A 90 -4.51 11.96 -11.22
N GLU A 91 -4.28 12.28 -12.47
CA GLU A 91 -3.03 12.90 -12.90
C GLU A 91 -2.95 14.36 -12.44
N LYS A 92 -1.76 14.77 -12.00
CA LYS A 92 -1.50 16.17 -11.63
C LYS A 92 -1.19 17.00 -12.89
N PRO A 93 -1.60 18.28 -12.94
CA PRO A 93 -1.05 19.21 -13.90
C PRO A 93 0.47 19.30 -13.72
N GLY A 94 1.23 18.96 -14.77
CA GLY A 94 2.71 18.93 -14.71
C GLY A 94 3.29 17.55 -14.45
N GLY A 95 2.47 16.49 -14.41
CA GLY A 95 2.88 15.11 -14.22
C GLY A 95 2.78 14.63 -12.76
N GLY A 96 2.78 13.32 -12.59
CA GLY A 96 2.59 12.67 -11.31
C GLY A 96 1.15 12.19 -11.07
N ILE A 97 0.98 11.34 -10.09
CA ILE A 97 -0.31 10.70 -9.76
C ILE A 97 -0.67 11.04 -8.33
N GLN A 98 -1.81 11.71 -8.14
CA GLN A 98 -2.32 12.08 -6.83
C GLN A 98 -3.57 11.27 -6.50
N SER A 99 -3.60 10.71 -5.28
CA SER A 99 -4.81 10.09 -4.74
C SER A 99 -5.84 11.12 -4.32
N GLU A 100 -7.11 10.77 -4.39
CA GLU A 100 -8.22 11.62 -3.93
C GLU A 100 -8.33 11.68 -2.40
N LYS A 101 -7.75 10.70 -1.71
CA LYS A 101 -7.73 10.61 -0.24
C LYS A 101 -6.31 10.46 0.27
N SER A 102 -6.11 10.77 1.54
CA SER A 102 -4.81 10.56 2.21
C SER A 102 -4.55 9.07 2.45
N TYR A 103 -3.43 8.58 1.93
CA TYR A 103 -2.94 7.23 2.16
C TYR A 103 -1.54 7.25 2.74
N TYR A 104 -1.32 6.38 3.71
CA TYR A 104 -0.03 6.22 4.37
C TYR A 104 0.64 4.94 3.88
N LYS A 105 1.93 5.03 3.58
CA LYS A 105 2.71 3.89 3.15
C LYS A 105 3.11 3.04 4.36
N VAL A 106 2.79 1.75 4.31
CA VAL A 106 3.22 0.75 5.28
C VAL A 106 4.19 -0.19 4.58
N THR A 107 5.36 -0.34 5.15
CA THR A 107 6.37 -1.29 4.68
C THR A 107 6.36 -2.51 5.57
N LEU A 108 6.20 -3.68 4.96
CA LEU A 108 6.15 -4.96 5.64
C LEU A 108 7.21 -5.89 5.04
N LYS A 109 7.74 -6.78 5.87
CA LYS A 109 8.61 -7.88 5.43
C LYS A 109 7.85 -9.21 5.53
N LEU A 110 8.29 -10.18 4.76
CA LEU A 110 7.79 -11.54 4.88
C LEU A 110 8.35 -12.15 6.17
N SER A 111 7.50 -12.84 6.93
CA SER A 111 7.93 -13.59 8.12
C SER A 111 8.65 -14.89 7.74
N GLU A 112 8.43 -15.38 6.52
CA GLU A 112 9.05 -16.59 5.98
C GLU A 112 9.80 -16.27 4.69
N ASN A 113 10.88 -16.97 4.43
CA ASN A 113 11.64 -16.84 3.18
C ASN A 113 10.91 -17.56 2.04
N ILE A 114 9.96 -16.87 1.43
CA ILE A 114 9.27 -17.34 0.23
C ILE A 114 9.90 -16.69 -0.99
N ILE A 115 10.30 -17.51 -1.94
CA ILE A 115 10.85 -17.05 -3.22
C ILE A 115 9.69 -16.88 -4.18
N PHE A 116 9.39 -15.65 -4.55
CA PHE A 116 8.46 -15.37 -5.64
C PHE A 116 9.20 -15.47 -6.98
N SER A 117 8.58 -16.12 -7.95
CA SER A 117 9.14 -16.18 -9.32
C SER A 117 9.06 -14.81 -10.00
N ASP A 118 8.06 -14.02 -9.68
CA ASP A 118 7.80 -12.71 -10.27
C ASP A 118 8.51 -11.59 -9.51
N LYS A 119 9.03 -10.61 -10.28
CA LYS A 119 9.69 -9.44 -9.73
C LYS A 119 8.75 -8.51 -8.96
N LYS A 120 7.47 -8.56 -9.24
CA LYS A 120 6.43 -7.73 -8.62
C LYS A 120 5.13 -8.52 -8.58
N VAL A 121 4.60 -8.70 -7.39
CA VAL A 121 3.33 -9.38 -7.14
C VAL A 121 2.35 -8.38 -6.55
N LEU A 122 1.15 -8.31 -7.11
CA LEU A 122 0.04 -7.52 -6.59
C LEU A 122 -0.88 -8.40 -5.75
N GLY A 123 -1.51 -7.82 -4.75
CA GLY A 123 -2.42 -8.54 -3.88
C GLY A 123 -3.02 -7.64 -2.81
N LEU A 124 -3.70 -8.26 -1.86
CA LEU A 124 -4.29 -7.60 -0.70
C LEU A 124 -3.44 -7.87 0.53
N ALA A 125 -3.05 -6.82 1.24
CA ALA A 125 -2.40 -6.92 2.53
C ALA A 125 -3.42 -6.64 3.65
N ASN A 126 -3.60 -7.61 4.54
CA ASN A 126 -4.30 -7.39 5.79
C ASN A 126 -3.27 -6.97 6.84
N VAL A 127 -3.40 -5.77 7.35
CA VAL A 127 -2.50 -5.23 8.38
C VAL A 127 -3.26 -5.22 9.69
N GLY A 128 -3.15 -6.28 10.48
CA GLY A 128 -3.59 -6.49 11.86
C GLY A 128 -4.57 -5.47 12.47
N ILE A 129 -5.70 -5.23 11.82
CA ILE A 129 -6.75 -4.36 12.33
C ILE A 129 -7.56 -5.18 13.33
N GLN A 130 -7.56 -4.81 14.60
CA GLN A 130 -8.49 -5.40 15.54
C GLN A 130 -9.93 -5.06 15.12
N PRO A 131 -10.81 -6.06 15.02
CA PRO A 131 -12.22 -5.79 14.76
C PRO A 131 -12.74 -4.91 15.90
N GLN A 132 -13.13 -3.68 15.60
CA GLN A 132 -13.82 -2.84 16.56
C GLN A 132 -15.22 -3.43 16.79
N SER A 133 -15.55 -3.65 18.05
CA SER A 133 -16.91 -4.02 18.42
C SER A 133 -17.90 -2.95 17.91
N TYR A 134 -19.05 -3.38 17.41
CA TYR A 134 -20.14 -2.44 17.07
C TYR A 134 -20.54 -1.59 18.27
N PHE A 135 -20.41 -2.13 19.48
CA PHE A 135 -20.67 -1.43 20.73
C PHE A 135 -19.71 -0.26 20.94
N ASP A 136 -18.41 -0.45 20.67
CA ASP A 136 -17.41 0.64 20.77
C ASP A 136 -17.68 1.77 19.76
N LYS A 137 -18.19 1.42 18.56
CA LYS A 137 -18.58 2.44 17.58
C LYS A 137 -19.77 3.27 18.05
N ILE A 138 -20.78 2.61 18.64
CA ILE A 138 -21.98 3.28 19.18
C ILE A 138 -21.60 4.15 20.36
N LEU A 139 -20.78 3.66 21.31
CA LEU A 139 -20.30 4.44 22.46
C LEU A 139 -19.50 5.66 22.01
N ASN A 140 -18.61 5.52 21.04
CA ASN A 140 -17.86 6.66 20.52
C ASN A 140 -18.74 7.69 19.82
N LEU A 141 -19.79 7.26 19.11
CA LEU A 141 -20.75 8.14 18.48
C LEU A 141 -21.56 8.93 19.51
N ILE A 142 -22.07 8.24 20.54
CA ILE A 142 -22.82 8.86 21.65
C ILE A 142 -21.95 9.84 22.42
N SER A 143 -20.70 9.45 22.75
CA SER A 143 -19.77 10.31 23.46
C SER A 143 -19.43 11.58 22.68
N ALA A 144 -19.20 11.44 21.35
CA ALA A 144 -18.92 12.59 20.49
C ALA A 144 -20.13 13.56 20.40
N THR A 145 -21.34 13.01 20.41
CA THR A 145 -22.58 13.82 20.40
C THR A 145 -22.79 14.55 21.73
N LEU A 146 -22.60 13.83 22.85
CA LEU A 146 -22.71 14.42 24.18
C LEU A 146 -21.68 15.53 24.42
N ILE A 147 -20.43 15.36 24.01
CA ILE A 147 -19.38 16.39 24.14
C ILE A 147 -19.75 17.64 23.35
N ARG A 148 -20.36 17.50 22.17
CA ARG A 148 -20.82 18.64 21.37
C ARG A 148 -21.98 19.40 22.02
N GLU A 149 -22.88 18.70 22.70
CA GLU A 149 -24.06 19.30 23.35
C GLU A 149 -23.71 19.98 24.70
N ILE A 150 -22.66 19.51 25.39
CA ILE A 150 -22.24 20.04 26.70
C ILE A 150 -21.27 21.24 26.54
N SER A 151 -20.75 21.50 25.34
CA SER A 151 -19.80 22.60 25.07
C SER A 151 -20.49 23.93 24.70
N PHE A 152 -21.70 24.18 25.21
CA PHE A 152 -22.38 25.48 25.16
C PHE A 152 -22.48 26.05 26.55
#